data_c388a2137205612ede8a03ef07801b6c
#
_entry.id   c388a2137205612ede8a03ef07801b6c
#
_cell.length_a   1.000
_cell.length_b   1.000
_cell.length_c   1.000
_cell.angle_alpha   90.00
_cell.angle_beta   90.00
_cell.angle_gamma   90.00
#
_symmetry.space_group_name_H-M   'P 1'
#
loop_
_entity.id
_entity.type
_entity.pdbx_description
1 polymer ?
#
loop_
_entity_poly.entity_id
_entity_poly.type
_entity_poly.pdbx_seq_one_letter_code
_entity_poly.pdbx_strand_id
1 'polypeptide(L)'
;MFDITAIGEALIDLTQTGLSASGVAEYAANPGGAPANLAVAAAKLGASAAFIGRVGADAFGTQLRECLRANGVDVSRMLTDAQRPTTLAVVSLDSRGERSFSFYRQQSADLALSPGDVPDDALRSTHFFHFGGVSLTANPARDTVLDAARRARNLGACVTYDPNYRPALW
;
A
#
# COMPACT_ATOMS: atom_id res chain seq x y z
N MET A 1 -12.57 3.01 17.45
CA MET A 1 -13.24 3.17 16.12
C MET A 1 -12.37 4.11 15.34
N PHE A 2 -12.05 3.78 14.09
CA PHE A 2 -11.26 4.63 13.21
C PHE A 2 -12.16 5.50 12.32
N ASP A 3 -11.72 6.71 12.03
CA ASP A 3 -12.39 7.55 11.03
C ASP A 3 -12.21 6.94 9.65
N ILE A 4 -11.00 6.41 9.35
CA ILE A 4 -10.73 5.75 8.10
C ILE A 4 -9.83 4.51 8.27
N THR A 5 -10.21 3.43 7.59
CA THR A 5 -9.35 2.25 7.37
C THR A 5 -9.06 2.12 5.88
N ALA A 6 -7.79 2.16 5.51
CA ALA A 6 -7.35 1.90 4.15
C ALA A 6 -6.84 0.47 4.01
N ILE A 7 -7.18 -0.20 2.89
CA ILE A 7 -6.70 -1.54 2.57
C ILE A 7 -6.01 -1.56 1.21
N GLY A 8 -4.89 -2.25 1.13
CA GLY A 8 -4.21 -2.47 -0.14
C GLY A 8 -2.69 -2.51 -0.03
N GLU A 9 -2.03 -2.02 -1.08
CA GLU A 9 -0.59 -2.03 -1.17
C GLU A 9 0.06 -0.92 -0.34
N ALA A 10 1.16 -1.30 0.31
CA ALA A 10 2.25 -0.42 0.72
C ALA A 10 3.51 -0.91 -0.01
N LEU A 11 4.24 0.00 -0.62
CA LEU A 11 5.38 -0.33 -1.48
C LEU A 11 6.49 0.71 -1.32
N ILE A 12 7.66 0.42 -1.88
CA ILE A 12 8.74 1.40 -1.95
C ILE A 12 8.87 1.92 -3.37
N ASP A 13 8.83 3.25 -3.51
CA ASP A 13 9.21 3.97 -4.72
C ASP A 13 10.71 4.23 -4.70
N LEU A 14 11.48 3.48 -5.52
CA LEU A 14 12.90 3.72 -5.77
C LEU A 14 13.03 4.82 -6.81
N THR A 15 13.20 6.06 -6.36
CA THR A 15 13.32 7.22 -7.23
C THR A 15 14.79 7.54 -7.48
N GLN A 16 15.20 7.58 -8.75
CA GLN A 16 16.56 7.97 -9.09
C GLN A 16 16.83 9.41 -8.67
N THR A 17 17.88 9.61 -7.90
CA THR A 17 18.29 10.92 -7.35
C THR A 17 19.48 11.53 -8.10
N GLY A 18 20.23 10.71 -8.82
CA GLY A 18 21.40 11.17 -9.56
C GLY A 18 22.35 10.05 -9.93
N LEU A 19 23.57 10.41 -10.16
CA LEU A 19 24.72 9.52 -10.34
C LEU A 19 25.76 9.80 -9.28
N SER A 20 26.40 8.76 -8.77
CA SER A 20 27.59 8.89 -7.92
C SER A 20 28.76 9.49 -8.70
N ALA A 21 29.85 9.83 -8.02
CA ALA A 21 31.09 10.32 -8.64
C ALA A 21 31.71 9.29 -9.63
N SER A 22 31.39 8.01 -9.48
CA SER A 22 31.81 6.93 -10.39
C SER A 22 30.80 6.64 -11.52
N GLY A 23 29.72 7.43 -11.66
CA GLY A 23 28.70 7.25 -12.70
C GLY A 23 27.65 6.17 -12.39
N VAL A 24 27.60 5.68 -11.16
CA VAL A 24 26.58 4.68 -10.74
C VAL A 24 25.30 5.40 -10.34
N ALA A 25 24.13 4.90 -10.81
CA ALA A 25 22.84 5.46 -10.48
C ALA A 25 22.54 5.32 -8.97
N GLU A 26 22.09 6.40 -8.36
CA GLU A 26 21.69 6.47 -6.96
C GLU A 26 20.16 6.60 -6.87
N TYR A 27 19.57 5.93 -5.87
CA TYR A 27 18.12 5.89 -5.67
C TYR A 27 17.75 6.20 -4.22
N ALA A 28 16.73 7.02 -4.03
CA ALA A 28 16.06 7.16 -2.75
C ALA A 28 14.92 6.14 -2.64
N ALA A 29 14.87 5.42 -1.51
CA ALA A 29 13.79 4.47 -1.20
C ALA A 29 12.68 5.20 -0.44
N ASN A 30 11.65 5.62 -1.13
CA ASN A 30 10.54 6.39 -0.56
C ASN A 30 9.36 5.48 -0.24
N PRO A 31 8.78 5.54 0.99
CA PRO A 31 7.52 4.90 1.28
C PRO A 31 6.40 5.39 0.34
N GLY A 32 5.64 4.45 -0.22
CA GLY A 32 4.59 4.68 -1.19
C GLY A 32 3.45 3.68 -1.07
N GLY A 33 2.59 3.64 -2.10
CA GLY A 33 1.33 2.92 -2.10
C GLY A 33 0.15 3.86 -1.86
N ALA A 34 -0.80 3.93 -2.81
CA ALA A 34 -1.88 4.91 -2.73
C ALA A 34 -2.74 4.77 -1.46
N PRO A 35 -3.17 3.56 -1.03
CA PRO A 35 -3.94 3.41 0.21
C PRO A 35 -3.11 3.75 1.46
N ALA A 36 -1.81 3.42 1.48
CA ALA A 36 -0.92 3.76 2.58
C ALA A 36 -0.71 5.28 2.68
N ASN A 37 -0.51 5.95 1.56
CA ASN A 37 -0.38 7.41 1.50
C ASN A 37 -1.65 8.11 1.95
N LEU A 38 -2.83 7.60 1.60
CA LEU A 38 -4.11 8.13 2.07
C LEU A 38 -4.23 8.01 3.58
N ALA A 39 -3.89 6.85 4.17
CA ALA A 39 -3.94 6.65 5.62
C ALA A 39 -3.01 7.65 6.35
N VAL A 40 -1.80 7.85 5.83
CA VAL A 40 -0.85 8.85 6.38
C VAL A 40 -1.40 10.26 6.24
N ALA A 41 -1.97 10.63 5.09
CA ALA A 41 -2.54 11.95 4.88
C ALA A 41 -3.71 12.21 5.84
N ALA A 42 -4.61 11.25 6.02
CA ALA A 42 -5.73 11.34 6.96
C ALA A 42 -5.23 11.52 8.40
N ALA A 43 -4.25 10.74 8.83
CA ALA A 43 -3.67 10.85 10.18
C ALA A 43 -3.01 12.23 10.40
N LYS A 44 -2.27 12.74 9.42
CA LYS A 44 -1.68 14.10 9.49
C LYS A 44 -2.72 15.22 9.55
N LEU A 45 -3.91 14.99 9.04
CA LEU A 45 -5.05 15.92 9.12
C LEU A 45 -5.83 15.76 10.43
N GLY A 46 -5.41 14.87 11.33
CA GLY A 46 -6.03 14.68 12.64
C GLY A 46 -7.07 13.58 12.72
N ALA A 47 -7.29 12.82 11.64
CA ALA A 47 -8.19 11.67 11.66
C ALA A 47 -7.52 10.45 12.31
N SER A 48 -8.30 9.61 12.99
CA SER A 48 -7.86 8.29 13.43
C SER A 48 -7.83 7.33 12.22
N ALA A 49 -6.64 6.91 11.83
CA ALA A 49 -6.42 6.11 10.61
C ALA A 49 -5.83 4.73 10.91
N ALA A 50 -6.28 3.72 10.18
CA ALA A 50 -5.72 2.36 10.20
C ALA A 50 -5.36 1.89 8.79
N PHE A 51 -4.40 0.98 8.70
CA PHE A 51 -3.98 0.37 7.45
C PHE A 51 -4.01 -1.16 7.53
N ILE A 52 -4.65 -1.78 6.55
CA ILE A 52 -4.67 -3.23 6.34
C ILE A 52 -3.88 -3.53 5.07
N GLY A 53 -2.89 -4.40 5.17
CA GLY A 53 -2.08 -4.80 4.03
C GLY A 53 -1.03 -5.83 4.42
N ARG A 54 -0.19 -6.20 3.45
CA ARG A 54 0.88 -7.18 3.66
C ARG A 54 2.17 -6.70 3.01
N VAL A 55 3.29 -6.82 3.74
CA VAL A 55 4.64 -6.49 3.27
C VAL A 55 5.59 -7.65 3.54
N GLY A 56 6.73 -7.66 2.90
CA GLY A 56 7.74 -8.69 3.12
C GLY A 56 8.41 -8.61 4.49
N ALA A 57 9.02 -9.73 4.92
CA ALA A 57 9.93 -9.78 6.08
C ALA A 57 11.32 -9.27 5.69
N ASP A 58 11.38 -8.09 5.09
CA ASP A 58 12.58 -7.44 4.58
C ASP A 58 12.74 -6.02 5.14
N ALA A 59 13.86 -5.36 4.82
CA ALA A 59 14.17 -4.02 5.28
C ALA A 59 13.10 -3.01 4.81
N PHE A 60 12.56 -3.19 3.61
CA PHE A 60 11.54 -2.31 3.05
C PHE A 60 10.19 -2.47 3.74
N GLY A 61 9.78 -3.71 4.06
CA GLY A 61 8.58 -3.96 4.85
C GLY A 61 8.67 -3.36 6.25
N THR A 62 9.85 -3.45 6.88
CA THR A 62 10.13 -2.80 8.17
C THR A 62 10.03 -1.29 8.05
N GLN A 63 10.68 -0.68 7.06
CA GLN A 63 10.65 0.77 6.80
C GLN A 63 9.21 1.28 6.60
N LEU A 64 8.41 0.58 5.80
CA LEU A 64 7.00 0.95 5.55
C LEU A 64 6.17 0.93 6.83
N ARG A 65 6.28 -0.13 7.63
CA ARG A 65 5.57 -0.26 8.89
C ARG A 65 5.95 0.85 9.88
N GLU A 66 7.24 1.13 10.01
CA GLU A 66 7.73 2.18 10.88
C GLU A 66 7.28 3.56 10.41
N CYS A 67 7.32 3.81 9.10
CA CYS A 67 6.85 5.06 8.50
C CYS A 67 5.35 5.31 8.78
N LEU A 68 4.48 4.31 8.56
CA LEU A 68 3.05 4.44 8.84
C LEU A 68 2.83 4.70 10.33
N ARG A 69 3.47 3.92 11.21
CA ARG A 69 3.35 4.08 12.67
C ARG A 69 3.82 5.45 13.14
N ALA A 70 4.96 5.92 12.67
CA ALA A 70 5.52 7.22 13.03
C ALA A 70 4.62 8.39 12.60
N ASN A 71 3.77 8.19 11.60
CA ASN A 71 2.77 9.15 11.13
C ASN A 71 1.39 8.96 11.79
N GLY A 72 1.27 8.15 12.85
CA GLY A 72 0.04 8.00 13.62
C GLY A 72 -0.98 7.02 13.02
N VAL A 73 -0.60 6.21 12.03
CA VAL A 73 -1.47 5.19 11.45
C VAL A 73 -1.39 3.91 12.29
N ASP A 74 -2.54 3.33 12.64
CA ASP A 74 -2.60 2.00 13.24
C ASP A 74 -2.18 0.94 12.21
N VAL A 75 -1.14 0.19 12.54
CA VAL A 75 -0.55 -0.87 11.70
C VAL A 75 -0.75 -2.27 12.29
N SER A 76 -1.66 -2.42 13.25
CA SER A 76 -1.93 -3.70 13.91
C SER A 76 -2.39 -4.79 12.94
N ARG A 77 -2.98 -4.40 11.82
CA ARG A 77 -3.44 -5.27 10.73
C ARG A 77 -2.55 -5.23 9.49
N MET A 78 -1.36 -4.67 9.60
CA MET A 78 -0.35 -4.76 8.55
C MET A 78 0.49 -6.02 8.76
N LEU A 79 0.30 -7.02 7.91
CA LEU A 79 0.90 -8.35 8.03
C LEU A 79 2.33 -8.37 7.46
N THR A 80 3.11 -9.34 7.91
CA THR A 80 4.45 -9.61 7.39
C THR A 80 4.47 -10.98 6.72
N ASP A 81 4.93 -11.04 5.48
CA ASP A 81 5.11 -12.29 4.73
C ASP A 81 6.58 -12.72 4.79
N ALA A 82 6.83 -13.93 5.31
CA ALA A 82 8.19 -14.46 5.44
C ALA A 82 8.78 -15.00 4.12
N GLN A 83 7.96 -15.17 3.08
CA GLN A 83 8.35 -15.82 1.83
C GLN A 83 8.33 -14.88 0.63
N ARG A 84 7.55 -13.79 0.70
CA ARG A 84 7.36 -12.86 -0.41
C ARG A 84 7.98 -11.51 -0.10
N PRO A 85 8.66 -10.90 -1.08
CA PRO A 85 9.28 -9.59 -0.89
C PRO A 85 8.24 -8.47 -0.86
N THR A 86 8.62 -7.34 -0.28
CA THR A 86 7.90 -6.07 -0.42
C THR A 86 7.92 -5.62 -1.88
N THR A 87 6.81 -5.10 -2.37
CA THR A 87 6.70 -4.52 -3.72
C THR A 87 7.62 -3.31 -3.87
N LEU A 88 8.30 -3.24 -5.01
CA LEU A 88 9.08 -2.08 -5.43
C LEU A 88 8.52 -1.50 -6.72
N ALA A 89 8.50 -0.17 -6.80
CA ALA A 89 8.31 0.58 -8.02
C ALA A 89 9.58 1.38 -8.30
N VAL A 90 10.24 1.12 -9.42
CA VAL A 90 11.42 1.89 -9.82
C VAL A 90 10.97 3.04 -10.70
N VAL A 91 11.29 4.26 -10.29
CA VAL A 91 11.01 5.49 -11.01
C VAL A 91 12.30 5.97 -11.65
N SER A 92 12.40 5.81 -12.96
CA SER A 92 13.54 6.29 -13.75
C SER A 92 13.15 7.55 -14.52
N LEU A 93 14.13 8.43 -14.72
CA LEU A 93 14.00 9.64 -15.54
C LEU A 93 14.66 9.38 -16.90
N ASP A 94 13.99 9.71 -17.98
CA ASP A 94 14.63 9.71 -19.30
C ASP A 94 15.47 10.98 -19.50
N SER A 95 16.16 11.09 -20.66
CA SER A 95 16.98 12.25 -21.00
C SER A 95 16.21 13.57 -21.11
N ARG A 96 14.88 13.52 -21.15
CA ARG A 96 13.98 14.69 -21.17
C ARG A 96 13.37 14.98 -19.81
N GLY A 97 13.70 14.16 -18.77
CA GLY A 97 13.15 14.28 -17.43
C GLY A 97 11.74 13.65 -17.29
N GLU A 98 11.27 12.89 -18.27
CA GLU A 98 10.01 12.18 -18.16
C GLU A 98 10.16 10.94 -17.28
N ARG A 99 9.15 10.70 -16.44
CA ARG A 99 9.14 9.58 -15.50
C ARG A 99 8.65 8.31 -16.17
N SER A 100 9.39 7.23 -16.03
CA SER A 100 8.94 5.87 -16.31
C SER A 100 8.86 5.04 -15.03
N PHE A 101 7.90 4.12 -14.99
CA PHE A 101 7.68 3.25 -13.83
C PHE A 101 7.87 1.80 -14.23
N SER A 102 8.72 1.10 -13.48
CA SER A 102 8.89 -0.36 -13.57
C SER A 102 8.50 -0.98 -12.24
N PHE A 103 7.49 -1.88 -12.26
CA PHE A 103 7.00 -2.53 -11.05
C PHE A 103 7.64 -3.90 -10.86
N TYR A 104 8.28 -4.09 -9.74
CA TYR A 104 8.78 -5.38 -9.25
C TYR A 104 7.77 -5.93 -8.24
N ARG A 105 6.67 -6.48 -8.77
CA ARG A 105 5.49 -6.89 -7.99
C ARG A 105 5.08 -8.35 -8.24
N GLN A 106 5.83 -9.09 -9.05
CA GLN A 106 5.55 -10.51 -9.27
C GLN A 106 5.77 -11.28 -7.96
N GLN A 107 4.72 -11.97 -7.50
CA GLN A 107 4.72 -12.75 -6.26
C GLN A 107 5.08 -11.93 -5.00
N SER A 108 4.84 -10.63 -4.99
CA SER A 108 5.06 -9.77 -3.82
C SER A 108 4.05 -10.02 -2.70
N ALA A 109 4.40 -9.57 -1.50
CA ALA A 109 3.63 -9.80 -0.28
C ALA A 109 2.21 -9.23 -0.35
N ASP A 110 2.03 -8.02 -0.91
CA ASP A 110 0.73 -7.36 -1.01
C ASP A 110 -0.28 -8.14 -1.88
N LEU A 111 0.19 -8.87 -2.89
CA LEU A 111 -0.65 -9.75 -3.72
C LEU A 111 -1.15 -10.99 -2.97
N ALA A 112 -0.51 -11.35 -1.87
CA ALA A 112 -0.87 -12.51 -1.05
C ALA A 112 -1.89 -12.20 0.05
N LEU A 113 -2.39 -10.97 0.11
CA LEU A 113 -3.47 -10.62 1.03
C LEU A 113 -4.69 -11.52 0.77
N SER A 114 -5.19 -12.19 1.80
CA SER A 114 -6.23 -13.20 1.73
C SER A 114 -7.43 -12.87 2.61
N PRO A 115 -8.62 -13.47 2.39
CA PRO A 115 -9.82 -13.15 3.17
C PRO A 115 -9.64 -13.35 4.69
N GLY A 116 -8.84 -14.34 5.11
CA GLY A 116 -8.52 -14.57 6.52
C GLY A 116 -7.72 -13.45 7.19
N ASP A 117 -7.09 -12.60 6.39
CA ASP A 117 -6.29 -11.46 6.86
C ASP A 117 -7.16 -10.24 7.22
N VAL A 118 -8.45 -10.24 6.84
CA VAL A 118 -9.38 -9.12 7.01
C VAL A 118 -10.61 -9.56 7.81
N PRO A 119 -10.50 -9.66 9.13
CA PRO A 119 -11.61 -10.07 9.98
C PRO A 119 -12.67 -8.95 10.12
N ASP A 120 -13.91 -9.33 10.42
CA ASP A 120 -15.05 -8.42 10.51
C ASP A 120 -14.89 -7.35 11.59
N ASP A 121 -14.17 -7.64 12.68
CA ASP A 121 -13.91 -6.67 13.74
C ASP A 121 -13.12 -5.45 13.23
N ALA A 122 -12.18 -5.66 12.31
CA ALA A 122 -11.45 -4.58 11.66
C ALA A 122 -12.38 -3.71 10.79
N LEU A 123 -13.38 -4.32 10.15
CA LEU A 123 -14.34 -3.62 9.30
C LEU A 123 -15.43 -2.89 10.09
N ARG A 124 -15.88 -3.45 11.24
CA ARG A 124 -16.87 -2.82 12.13
C ARG A 124 -16.34 -1.55 12.80
N SER A 125 -15.03 -1.43 12.89
CA SER A 125 -14.35 -0.37 13.66
C SER A 125 -13.98 0.84 12.80
N THR A 126 -14.65 1.06 11.66
CA THR A 126 -14.32 2.18 10.77
C THR A 126 -15.55 2.91 10.22
N HIS A 127 -15.45 4.24 10.05
CA HIS A 127 -16.46 5.04 9.37
C HIS A 127 -16.27 5.03 7.85
N PHE A 128 -15.04 5.22 7.38
CA PHE A 128 -14.69 5.14 5.96
C PHE A 128 -13.79 3.94 5.71
N PHE A 129 -14.14 3.14 4.71
CA PHE A 129 -13.31 2.04 4.24
C PHE A 129 -12.81 2.35 2.83
N HIS A 130 -11.49 2.52 2.67
CA HIS A 130 -10.87 2.94 1.42
C HIS A 130 -10.01 1.86 0.80
N PHE A 131 -10.08 1.73 -0.54
CA PHE A 131 -9.18 0.86 -1.30
C PHE A 131 -8.77 1.47 -2.65
N GLY A 132 -7.63 1.03 -3.18
CA GLY A 132 -7.06 1.47 -4.45
C GLY A 132 -7.14 0.44 -5.56
N GLY A 133 -7.05 0.90 -6.83
CA GLY A 133 -7.11 0.05 -8.01
C GLY A 133 -5.92 -0.88 -8.17
N VAL A 134 -4.73 -0.51 -7.67
CA VAL A 134 -3.52 -1.33 -7.80
C VAL A 134 -3.70 -2.70 -7.13
N SER A 135 -4.38 -2.77 -5.99
CA SER A 135 -4.67 -4.04 -5.29
C SER A 135 -5.65 -4.94 -6.04
N LEU A 136 -6.34 -4.42 -7.07
CA LEU A 136 -7.31 -5.17 -7.88
C LEU A 136 -6.69 -5.85 -9.11
N THR A 137 -5.39 -5.73 -9.32
CA THR A 137 -4.72 -6.21 -10.54
C THR A 137 -4.43 -7.72 -10.54
N ALA A 138 -4.45 -8.39 -9.37
CA ALA A 138 -4.23 -9.83 -9.28
C ALA A 138 -4.88 -10.46 -8.04
N ASN A 139 -5.19 -11.75 -8.14
CA ASN A 139 -5.65 -12.58 -7.04
C ASN A 139 -4.46 -13.14 -6.22
N PRO A 140 -4.70 -13.43 -4.91
CA PRO A 140 -5.96 -13.34 -4.15
C PRO A 140 -6.31 -11.93 -3.63
N ALA A 141 -5.40 -10.96 -3.70
CA ALA A 141 -5.61 -9.62 -3.15
C ALA A 141 -6.87 -8.94 -3.71
N ARG A 142 -7.10 -9.04 -5.03
CA ARG A 142 -8.29 -8.50 -5.70
C ARG A 142 -9.59 -8.97 -5.05
N ASP A 143 -9.78 -10.29 -4.97
CA ASP A 143 -11.03 -10.85 -4.44
C ASP A 143 -11.19 -10.55 -2.95
N THR A 144 -10.09 -10.54 -2.21
CA THR A 144 -10.04 -10.16 -0.79
C THR A 144 -10.48 -8.73 -0.56
N VAL A 145 -9.92 -7.79 -1.33
CA VAL A 145 -10.24 -6.35 -1.20
C VAL A 145 -11.70 -6.08 -1.59
N LEU A 146 -12.19 -6.69 -2.67
CA LEU A 146 -13.58 -6.54 -3.11
C LEU A 146 -14.57 -7.15 -2.10
N ASP A 147 -14.23 -8.30 -1.52
CA ASP A 147 -15.02 -8.91 -0.45
C ASP A 147 -15.04 -8.03 0.80
N ALA A 148 -13.88 -7.56 1.24
CA ALA A 148 -13.76 -6.66 2.39
C ALA A 148 -14.58 -5.38 2.20
N ALA A 149 -14.56 -4.78 1.01
CA ALA A 149 -15.36 -3.60 0.69
C ALA A 149 -16.86 -3.86 0.78
N ARG A 150 -17.36 -5.01 0.27
CA ARG A 150 -18.76 -5.41 0.40
C ARG A 150 -19.15 -5.62 1.86
N ARG A 151 -18.30 -6.32 2.63
CA ARG A 151 -18.55 -6.56 4.07
C ARG A 151 -18.54 -5.25 4.86
N ALA A 152 -17.57 -4.37 4.64
CA ALA A 152 -17.50 -3.08 5.29
C ALA A 152 -18.77 -2.25 5.05
N ARG A 153 -19.26 -2.19 3.80
CA ARG A 153 -20.51 -1.53 3.44
C ARG A 153 -21.71 -2.14 4.18
N ASN A 154 -21.82 -3.47 4.24
CA ASN A 154 -22.91 -4.16 4.93
C ASN A 154 -22.87 -3.92 6.46
N LEU A 155 -21.69 -3.61 7.01
CA LEU A 155 -21.46 -3.28 8.41
C LEU A 155 -21.64 -1.78 8.70
N GLY A 156 -22.01 -0.97 7.69
CA GLY A 156 -22.35 0.42 7.85
C GLY A 156 -21.24 1.41 7.50
N ALA A 157 -20.08 0.97 7.05
CA ALA A 157 -19.01 1.87 6.63
C ALA A 157 -19.33 2.53 5.27
N CYS A 158 -18.89 3.77 5.10
CA CYS A 158 -18.86 4.43 3.80
C CYS A 158 -17.66 3.93 3.01
N VAL A 159 -17.88 3.26 1.88
CA VAL A 159 -16.81 2.72 1.04
C VAL A 159 -16.37 3.75 0.01
N THR A 160 -15.04 3.99 -0.07
CA THR A 160 -14.42 4.91 -1.03
C THR A 160 -13.40 4.17 -1.88
N TYR A 161 -13.24 4.57 -3.14
CA TYR A 161 -12.38 3.92 -4.10
C TYR A 161 -11.63 4.94 -4.95
N ASP A 162 -10.31 4.75 -5.06
CA ASP A 162 -9.46 5.45 -6.03
C ASP A 162 -8.97 4.45 -7.08
N PRO A 163 -9.38 4.59 -8.36
CA PRO A 163 -8.89 3.72 -9.43
C PRO A 163 -7.36 3.68 -9.52
N ASN A 164 -6.70 4.79 -9.29
CA ASN A 164 -5.23 4.93 -9.35
C ASN A 164 -4.62 4.09 -10.48
N TYR A 165 -5.20 4.25 -11.68
CA TYR A 165 -4.96 3.37 -12.81
C TYR A 165 -3.51 3.42 -13.27
N ARG A 166 -2.89 2.26 -13.36
CA ARG A 166 -1.50 2.06 -13.82
C ARG A 166 -1.51 1.05 -14.96
N PRO A 167 -1.46 1.50 -16.24
CA PRO A 167 -1.55 0.60 -17.40
C PRO A 167 -0.57 -0.57 -17.35
N ALA A 168 0.62 -0.35 -16.79
CA ALA A 168 1.65 -1.39 -16.67
C ALA A 168 1.31 -2.55 -15.72
N LEU A 169 0.23 -2.44 -14.93
CA LEU A 169 -0.19 -3.46 -13.96
C LEU A 169 -1.47 -4.20 -14.35
N TRP A 170 -2.17 -3.75 -15.41
CA TRP A 170 -3.45 -4.32 -15.87
C TRP A 170 -3.29 -5.19 -17.11
#